data_33d711e0d1dd7b8794b983a5ced9e7a3
#
_entry.id   33d711e0d1dd7b8794b983a5ced9e7a3
#
_cell.length_a   1.000
_cell.length_b   1.000
_cell.length_c   1.000
_cell.angle_alpha   90.00
_cell.angle_beta   90.00
_cell.angle_gamma   90.00
#
_symmetry.space_group_name_H-M   'P 1'
#
loop_
_entity.id
_entity.type
_entity.pdbx_description
1 polymer ?
#
loop_
_entity_poly.entity_id
_entity_poly.type
_entity_poly.pdbx_seq_one_letter_code
_entity_poly.pdbx_strand_id
1 'polypeptide(L)'
;MSHPTFAETRDGHLLAYRDEGRGAPIVFIHGWSLSGAIWQPQLDFLVANGHRVIVYDRRGHGRSAKPATGYDYDTLSDDLAAILAHTGVAEATLVGHSMGSGEIARYFTRHGGRHVARTVFVAPITPFAVKTDDNPEGTDRVAFDQLVAALEADTKQYLTAGAPSLVGPGATPQTLEWALDMAYRADPAALVKCLRAFTETDFRSDLGTIEVPTLIMYGTADLPMIAGNAHRTHAAIAGSRLDAYEGAPHGLFITDRERFNADLLRFARS
;
A
#
# COMPACT_ATOMS: atom_id res chain seq x y z
N MET A 1 13.36 -10.44 -18.78
CA MET A 1 12.16 -10.13 -17.96
C MET A 1 11.41 -11.44 -17.77
N SER A 2 11.23 -11.90 -16.53
CA SER A 2 10.42 -13.09 -16.25
C SER A 2 8.96 -12.82 -16.67
N HIS A 3 8.30 -13.84 -17.24
CA HIS A 3 6.88 -13.77 -17.53
C HIS A 3 6.10 -13.59 -16.24
N PRO A 4 5.02 -12.78 -16.22
CA PRO A 4 4.19 -12.65 -15.03
C PRO A 4 3.57 -14.00 -14.68
N THR A 5 3.62 -14.32 -13.40
CA THR A 5 2.85 -15.42 -12.83
C THR A 5 1.53 -14.85 -12.31
N PHE A 6 0.48 -15.67 -12.28
CA PHE A 6 -0.84 -15.23 -11.86
C PHE A 6 -1.37 -16.12 -10.73
N ALA A 7 -1.99 -15.48 -9.75
CA ALA A 7 -2.80 -16.14 -8.72
C ALA A 7 -4.27 -15.89 -9.02
N GLU A 8 -5.11 -16.90 -8.89
CA GLU A 8 -6.55 -16.79 -9.06
C GLU A 8 -7.19 -16.38 -7.72
N THR A 9 -8.03 -15.36 -7.75
CA THR A 9 -8.82 -14.93 -6.60
C THR A 9 -10.06 -15.80 -6.42
N ARG A 10 -10.73 -15.67 -5.26
CA ARG A 10 -11.95 -16.43 -4.96
C ARG A 10 -13.09 -16.16 -5.94
N ASP A 11 -13.14 -14.96 -6.52
CA ASP A 11 -14.13 -14.55 -7.52
C ASP A 11 -13.66 -14.77 -8.98
N GLY A 12 -12.57 -15.54 -9.18
CA GLY A 12 -12.11 -16.00 -10.50
C GLY A 12 -11.29 -15.01 -11.29
N HIS A 13 -10.79 -13.95 -10.66
CA HIS A 13 -9.92 -12.96 -11.32
C HIS A 13 -8.44 -13.32 -11.14
N LEU A 14 -7.62 -12.96 -12.13
CA LEU A 14 -6.18 -13.22 -12.11
C LEU A 14 -5.41 -12.00 -11.62
N LEU A 15 -4.61 -12.18 -10.57
CA LEU A 15 -3.69 -11.18 -10.06
C LEU A 15 -2.27 -11.51 -10.49
N ALA A 16 -1.63 -10.58 -11.18
CA ALA A 16 -0.23 -10.71 -11.57
C ALA A 16 0.68 -10.52 -10.35
N TYR A 17 1.64 -11.42 -10.17
CA TYR A 17 2.62 -11.29 -9.10
C TYR A 17 4.01 -11.74 -9.55
N ARG A 18 5.00 -11.41 -8.75
CA ARG A 18 6.36 -11.92 -8.81
C ARG A 18 6.71 -12.47 -7.44
N ASP A 19 7.48 -13.55 -7.44
CA ASP A 19 7.94 -14.27 -6.26
C ASP A 19 9.41 -14.62 -6.48
N GLU A 20 10.30 -13.96 -5.77
CA GLU A 20 11.73 -14.05 -6.00
C GLU A 20 12.51 -14.25 -4.69
N GLY A 21 13.67 -14.90 -4.80
CA GLY A 21 14.52 -15.19 -3.66
C GLY A 21 14.09 -16.41 -2.86
N ARG A 22 14.66 -16.54 -1.65
CA ARG A 22 14.40 -17.63 -0.70
C ARG A 22 14.58 -17.11 0.72
N GLY A 23 14.02 -17.80 1.72
CA GLY A 23 14.12 -17.42 3.13
C GLY A 23 12.80 -16.85 3.66
N ALA A 24 12.86 -16.05 4.72
CA ALA A 24 11.68 -15.47 5.35
C ALA A 24 10.92 -14.56 4.35
N PRO A 25 9.61 -14.78 4.17
CA PRO A 25 8.85 -14.08 3.14
C PRO A 25 8.49 -12.65 3.54
N ILE A 26 8.62 -11.73 2.57
CA ILE A 26 8.15 -10.35 2.66
C ILE A 26 7.19 -10.12 1.50
N VAL A 27 5.96 -9.68 1.79
CA VAL A 27 4.91 -9.43 0.80
C VAL A 27 4.60 -7.95 0.75
N PHE A 28 4.74 -7.35 -0.44
CA PHE A 28 4.52 -5.93 -0.65
C PHE A 28 3.18 -5.63 -1.30
N ILE A 29 2.48 -4.65 -0.75
CA ILE A 29 1.17 -4.17 -1.17
C ILE A 29 1.32 -2.70 -1.59
N HIS A 30 1.13 -2.40 -2.86
CA HIS A 30 1.35 -1.06 -3.41
C HIS A 30 0.23 -0.08 -3.05
N GLY A 31 0.53 1.22 -3.13
CA GLY A 31 -0.41 2.31 -2.95
C GLY A 31 -1.39 2.48 -4.12
N TRP A 32 -2.30 3.45 -3.98
CA TRP A 32 -3.23 3.85 -5.04
C TRP A 32 -2.48 4.27 -6.30
N SER A 33 -3.04 3.95 -7.47
CA SER A 33 -2.51 4.20 -8.83
C SER A 33 -1.18 3.53 -9.18
N LEU A 34 -0.53 2.84 -8.26
CA LEU A 34 0.75 2.17 -8.49
C LEU A 34 0.56 0.71 -8.93
N SER A 35 1.65 -0.03 -9.00
CA SER A 35 1.67 -1.49 -9.21
C SER A 35 2.79 -2.12 -8.38
N GLY A 36 2.88 -3.43 -8.33
CA GLY A 36 3.97 -4.15 -7.66
C GLY A 36 5.36 -3.76 -8.17
N ALA A 37 5.45 -3.21 -9.39
CA ALA A 37 6.71 -2.75 -9.97
C ALA A 37 7.35 -1.58 -9.18
N ILE A 38 6.57 -0.82 -8.41
CA ILE A 38 7.11 0.26 -7.57
C ILE A 38 8.13 -0.24 -6.55
N TRP A 39 8.02 -1.51 -6.15
CA TRP A 39 8.86 -2.16 -5.15
C TRP A 39 10.13 -2.81 -5.72
N GLN A 40 10.44 -2.59 -7.02
CA GLN A 40 11.62 -3.20 -7.65
C GLN A 40 12.92 -2.97 -6.87
N PRO A 41 13.25 -1.74 -6.40
CA PRO A 41 14.48 -1.51 -5.66
C PRO A 41 14.53 -2.25 -4.31
N GLN A 42 13.39 -2.39 -3.63
CA GLN A 42 13.26 -3.13 -2.37
C GLN A 42 13.39 -4.63 -2.60
N LEU A 43 12.75 -5.13 -3.67
CA LEU A 43 12.82 -6.53 -4.07
C LEU A 43 14.26 -6.95 -4.31
N ASP A 44 15.00 -6.22 -5.16
CA ASP A 44 16.39 -6.52 -5.50
C ASP A 44 17.28 -6.55 -4.24
N PHE A 45 17.12 -5.55 -3.37
CA PHE A 45 17.88 -5.44 -2.13
C PHE A 45 17.58 -6.60 -1.16
N LEU A 46 16.31 -6.92 -0.93
CA LEU A 46 15.92 -7.94 0.05
C LEU A 46 16.23 -9.35 -0.43
N VAL A 47 16.09 -9.63 -1.71
CA VAL A 47 16.50 -10.91 -2.32
C VAL A 47 18.03 -11.09 -2.16
N ALA A 48 18.84 -10.06 -2.43
CA ALA A 48 20.27 -10.08 -2.21
C ALA A 48 20.66 -10.27 -0.73
N ASN A 49 19.75 -9.95 0.20
CA ASN A 49 19.93 -10.12 1.65
C ASN A 49 19.27 -11.39 2.22
N GLY A 50 18.87 -12.34 1.36
CA GLY A 50 18.44 -13.68 1.75
C GLY A 50 16.96 -13.78 2.13
N HIS A 51 16.11 -12.89 1.65
CA HIS A 51 14.66 -12.95 1.81
C HIS A 51 13.95 -13.46 0.54
N ARG A 52 12.80 -14.11 0.73
CA ARG A 52 11.84 -14.35 -0.34
C ARG A 52 10.92 -13.15 -0.42
N VAL A 53 10.77 -12.56 -1.60
CA VAL A 53 10.00 -11.32 -1.79
C VAL A 53 8.88 -11.54 -2.80
N ILE A 54 7.66 -11.22 -2.39
CA ILE A 54 6.48 -11.29 -3.22
C ILE A 54 5.94 -9.88 -3.41
N VAL A 55 5.73 -9.48 -4.68
CA VAL A 55 5.08 -8.24 -5.07
C VAL A 55 3.94 -8.58 -6.02
N TYR A 56 2.77 -8.00 -5.86
CA TYR A 56 1.65 -8.25 -6.74
C TYR A 56 1.00 -6.94 -7.21
N ASP A 57 0.33 -7.01 -8.35
CA ASP A 57 -0.50 -5.93 -8.85
C ASP A 57 -1.92 -6.14 -8.33
N ARG A 58 -2.48 -5.15 -7.60
CA ARG A 58 -3.89 -5.16 -7.17
C ARG A 58 -4.81 -5.25 -8.37
N ARG A 59 -6.01 -5.86 -8.22
CA ARG A 59 -7.05 -5.77 -9.26
C ARG A 59 -7.23 -4.32 -9.75
N GLY A 60 -7.47 -4.14 -11.04
CA GLY A 60 -7.56 -2.82 -11.66
C GLY A 60 -6.23 -2.12 -11.93
N HIS A 61 -5.09 -2.66 -11.48
CA HIS A 61 -3.77 -2.06 -11.60
C HIS A 61 -2.80 -2.97 -12.36
N GLY A 62 -1.77 -2.36 -12.93
CA GLY A 62 -0.68 -3.07 -13.58
C GLY A 62 -1.15 -4.10 -14.61
N ARG A 63 -0.77 -5.37 -14.40
CA ARG A 63 -1.08 -6.52 -15.27
C ARG A 63 -2.20 -7.42 -14.75
N SER A 64 -2.75 -7.10 -13.58
CA SER A 64 -3.88 -7.83 -13.00
C SER A 64 -5.19 -7.57 -13.73
N ALA A 65 -6.16 -8.47 -13.54
CA ALA A 65 -7.51 -8.32 -14.06
C ALA A 65 -8.13 -6.96 -13.66
N LYS A 66 -8.99 -6.44 -14.53
CA LYS A 66 -9.68 -5.16 -14.36
C LYS A 66 -11.20 -5.37 -14.29
N PRO A 67 -11.69 -6.00 -13.20
CA PRO A 67 -13.12 -6.28 -13.05
C PRO A 67 -13.94 -4.99 -12.90
N ALA A 68 -15.23 -5.07 -13.20
CA ALA A 68 -16.14 -3.93 -13.03
C ALA A 68 -16.43 -3.58 -11.56
N THR A 69 -16.23 -4.50 -10.61
CA THR A 69 -16.56 -4.39 -9.18
C THR A 69 -15.50 -5.02 -8.28
N GLY A 70 -15.66 -4.98 -6.96
CA GLY A 70 -14.79 -5.63 -6.01
C GLY A 70 -13.57 -4.79 -5.62
N TYR A 71 -13.76 -3.49 -5.45
CA TYR A 71 -12.70 -2.57 -5.04
C TYR A 71 -12.84 -2.11 -3.58
N ASP A 72 -13.79 -2.70 -2.85
CA ASP A 72 -13.92 -2.54 -1.41
C ASP A 72 -12.83 -3.32 -0.66
N TYR A 73 -12.53 -2.93 0.56
CA TYR A 73 -11.45 -3.54 1.34
C TYR A 73 -11.72 -4.98 1.77
N ASP A 74 -12.98 -5.41 1.82
CA ASP A 74 -13.30 -6.81 2.07
C ASP A 74 -12.80 -7.67 0.92
N THR A 75 -13.10 -7.29 -0.31
CA THR A 75 -12.62 -7.96 -1.51
C THR A 75 -11.10 -7.86 -1.66
N LEU A 76 -10.51 -6.67 -1.42
CA LEU A 76 -9.06 -6.49 -1.53
C LEU A 76 -8.28 -7.31 -0.50
N SER A 77 -8.82 -7.47 0.72
CA SER A 77 -8.20 -8.35 1.72
C SER A 77 -8.37 -9.84 1.38
N ASP A 78 -9.46 -10.22 0.72
CA ASP A 78 -9.63 -11.58 0.18
C ASP A 78 -8.64 -11.86 -0.97
N ASP A 79 -8.32 -10.84 -1.79
CA ASP A 79 -7.25 -10.91 -2.80
C ASP A 79 -5.87 -11.13 -2.16
N LEU A 80 -5.56 -10.39 -1.11
CA LEU A 80 -4.32 -10.62 -0.34
C LEU A 80 -4.28 -12.06 0.22
N ALA A 81 -5.40 -12.55 0.75
CA ALA A 81 -5.49 -13.94 1.22
C ALA A 81 -5.23 -14.95 0.09
N ALA A 82 -5.73 -14.70 -1.12
CA ALA A 82 -5.48 -15.54 -2.28
C ALA A 82 -4.00 -15.54 -2.68
N ILE A 83 -3.33 -14.39 -2.67
CA ILE A 83 -1.87 -14.29 -2.92
C ILE A 83 -1.09 -15.10 -1.88
N LEU A 84 -1.38 -14.92 -0.58
CA LEU A 84 -0.67 -15.65 0.49
C LEU A 84 -0.88 -17.15 0.38
N ALA A 85 -2.10 -17.60 0.12
CA ALA A 85 -2.42 -19.03 -0.05
C ALA A 85 -1.76 -19.63 -1.30
N HIS A 86 -1.84 -18.93 -2.45
CA HIS A 86 -1.26 -19.38 -3.71
C HIS A 86 0.26 -19.52 -3.65
N THR A 87 0.93 -18.57 -3.01
CA THR A 87 2.39 -18.57 -2.85
C THR A 87 2.87 -19.49 -1.71
N GLY A 88 1.94 -20.03 -0.91
CA GLY A 88 2.24 -20.94 0.19
C GLY A 88 3.14 -20.31 1.26
N VAL A 89 3.05 -18.99 1.47
CA VAL A 89 3.85 -18.31 2.51
C VAL A 89 3.31 -18.62 3.90
N ALA A 90 4.21 -18.72 4.85
CA ALA A 90 3.92 -18.75 6.28
C ALA A 90 4.83 -17.71 6.96
N GLU A 91 4.35 -17.13 8.05
CA GLU A 91 5.11 -16.14 8.85
C GLU A 91 5.62 -14.95 8.04
N ALA A 92 4.80 -14.44 7.11
CA ALA A 92 5.16 -13.32 6.25
C ALA A 92 5.27 -12.00 7.02
N THR A 93 6.20 -11.14 6.57
CA THR A 93 6.15 -9.71 6.86
C THR A 93 5.33 -9.03 5.76
N LEU A 94 4.16 -8.46 6.11
CA LEU A 94 3.37 -7.67 5.16
C LEU A 94 3.84 -6.22 5.17
N VAL A 95 4.07 -5.64 4.00
CA VAL A 95 4.49 -4.23 3.83
C VAL A 95 3.45 -3.53 2.96
N GLY A 96 2.64 -2.65 3.55
CA GLY A 96 1.58 -1.92 2.85
C GLY A 96 1.87 -0.42 2.76
N HIS A 97 1.94 0.11 1.54
CA HIS A 97 2.07 1.54 1.30
C HIS A 97 0.70 2.18 1.10
N SER A 98 0.45 3.29 1.79
CA SER A 98 -0.73 4.13 1.57
C SER A 98 -2.03 3.32 1.60
N MET A 99 -2.76 3.22 0.49
CA MET A 99 -3.94 2.36 0.33
C MET A 99 -3.70 0.90 0.76
N GLY A 100 -2.50 0.35 0.54
CA GLY A 100 -2.14 -1.01 0.94
C GLY A 100 -2.15 -1.25 2.46
N SER A 101 -2.05 -0.19 3.26
CA SER A 101 -2.19 -0.27 4.72
C SER A 101 -3.59 -0.70 5.15
N GLY A 102 -4.62 -0.26 4.44
CA GLY A 102 -6.00 -0.66 4.68
C GLY A 102 -6.25 -2.14 4.35
N GLU A 103 -5.57 -2.68 3.33
CA GLU A 103 -5.66 -4.11 3.02
C GLU A 103 -5.09 -4.96 4.16
N ILE A 104 -3.95 -4.55 4.73
CA ILE A 104 -3.38 -5.21 5.90
C ILE A 104 -4.36 -5.15 7.08
N ALA A 105 -4.87 -3.97 7.41
CA ALA A 105 -5.79 -3.80 8.53
C ALA A 105 -7.03 -4.70 8.36
N ARG A 106 -7.71 -4.66 7.22
CA ARG A 106 -8.89 -5.48 6.94
C ARG A 106 -8.57 -6.98 6.89
N TYR A 107 -7.36 -7.36 6.47
CA TYR A 107 -6.92 -8.76 6.47
C TYR A 107 -6.91 -9.36 7.89
N PHE A 108 -6.48 -8.60 8.89
CA PHE A 108 -6.51 -9.09 10.27
C PHE A 108 -7.93 -9.33 10.77
N THR A 109 -8.84 -8.43 10.53
CA THR A 109 -10.26 -8.60 10.91
C THR A 109 -10.92 -9.77 10.18
N ARG A 110 -10.69 -9.92 8.86
CA ARG A 110 -11.40 -10.94 8.06
C ARG A 110 -10.73 -12.31 8.10
N HIS A 111 -9.41 -12.37 8.19
CA HIS A 111 -8.64 -13.60 8.09
C HIS A 111 -7.83 -13.93 9.35
N GLY A 112 -7.96 -13.12 10.42
CA GLY A 112 -7.29 -13.35 11.70
C GLY A 112 -5.77 -13.28 11.62
N GLY A 113 -5.21 -12.54 10.67
CA GLY A 113 -3.75 -12.40 10.52
C GLY A 113 -3.03 -13.71 10.18
N ARG A 114 -3.73 -14.73 9.67
CA ARG A 114 -3.11 -16.03 9.33
C ARG A 114 -1.92 -15.86 8.40
N HIS A 115 -0.84 -16.60 8.64
CA HIS A 115 0.40 -16.56 7.86
C HIS A 115 1.20 -15.24 7.98
N VAL A 116 0.84 -14.35 8.91
CA VAL A 116 1.50 -13.06 9.12
C VAL A 116 2.25 -13.07 10.44
N ALA A 117 3.55 -12.83 10.39
CA ALA A 117 4.40 -12.69 11.57
C ALA A 117 4.64 -11.23 11.95
N ARG A 118 4.61 -10.31 10.99
CA ARG A 118 4.89 -8.89 11.19
C ARG A 118 4.15 -8.03 10.18
N THR A 119 3.91 -6.77 10.52
CA THR A 119 3.35 -5.78 9.58
C THR A 119 4.18 -4.50 9.53
N VAL A 120 4.25 -3.90 8.35
CA VAL A 120 4.87 -2.60 8.10
C VAL A 120 3.87 -1.71 7.37
N PHE A 121 3.51 -0.61 7.99
CA PHE A 121 2.63 0.42 7.43
C PHE A 121 3.50 1.57 6.93
N VAL A 122 3.49 1.81 5.63
CA VAL A 122 4.31 2.86 4.99
C VAL A 122 3.39 3.99 4.54
N ALA A 123 3.53 5.17 5.13
CA ALA A 123 2.68 6.34 4.85
C ALA A 123 1.18 5.98 4.83
N PRO A 124 0.61 5.44 5.93
CA PRO A 124 -0.70 4.80 5.94
C PRO A 124 -1.86 5.77 5.74
N ILE A 125 -2.94 5.29 5.09
CA ILE A 125 -4.22 6.00 5.01
C ILE A 125 -5.13 5.71 6.23
N THR A 126 -4.78 4.71 7.01
CA THR A 126 -5.50 4.36 8.24
C THR A 126 -5.25 5.41 9.34
N PRO A 127 -6.14 5.59 10.33
CA PRO A 127 -7.32 4.78 10.62
C PRO A 127 -8.59 5.19 9.88
N PHE A 128 -8.80 6.48 9.54
CA PHE A 128 -9.99 6.97 8.87
C PHE A 128 -9.73 8.35 8.26
N ALA A 129 -10.16 8.53 7.01
CA ALA A 129 -9.86 9.75 6.26
C ALA A 129 -10.96 10.82 6.39
N VAL A 130 -12.25 10.42 6.42
CA VAL A 130 -13.36 11.37 6.42
C VAL A 130 -13.56 11.99 7.78
N LYS A 131 -13.79 13.32 7.78
CA LYS A 131 -14.19 14.06 8.97
C LYS A 131 -15.63 13.71 9.37
N THR A 132 -15.76 13.36 10.64
CA THR A 132 -17.03 13.08 11.33
C THR A 132 -16.96 13.66 12.74
N ASP A 133 -18.08 13.63 13.48
CA ASP A 133 -18.10 14.11 14.87
C ASP A 133 -17.11 13.37 15.77
N ASP A 134 -16.85 12.08 15.48
CA ASP A 134 -15.90 11.23 16.20
C ASP A 134 -14.52 11.12 15.50
N ASN A 135 -14.33 11.82 14.37
CA ASN A 135 -13.05 12.01 13.66
C ASN A 135 -12.87 13.46 13.22
N PRO A 136 -12.77 14.42 14.14
CA PRO A 136 -12.75 15.86 13.81
C PRO A 136 -11.51 16.28 13.01
N GLU A 137 -10.43 15.49 13.03
CA GLU A 137 -9.18 15.74 12.30
C GLU A 137 -9.22 15.18 10.86
N GLY A 138 -10.29 14.51 10.47
CA GLY A 138 -10.48 14.01 9.11
C GLY A 138 -10.66 15.14 8.09
N THR A 139 -10.62 14.78 6.82
CA THR A 139 -10.86 15.69 5.70
C THR A 139 -12.35 15.72 5.37
N ASP A 140 -12.89 16.91 5.08
CA ASP A 140 -14.28 17.06 4.72
C ASP A 140 -14.63 16.22 3.48
N ARG A 141 -15.79 15.53 3.51
CA ARG A 141 -16.27 14.67 2.41
C ARG A 141 -16.29 15.41 1.07
N VAL A 142 -16.70 16.68 1.07
CA VAL A 142 -16.75 17.51 -0.15
C VAL A 142 -15.38 17.60 -0.83
N ALA A 143 -14.28 17.65 -0.07
CA ALA A 143 -12.94 17.66 -0.66
C ALA A 143 -12.63 16.35 -1.40
N PHE A 144 -13.02 15.20 -0.84
CA PHE A 144 -12.89 13.91 -1.53
C PHE A 144 -13.78 13.79 -2.77
N ASP A 145 -15.01 14.31 -2.72
CA ASP A 145 -15.89 14.33 -3.89
C ASP A 145 -15.31 15.20 -5.01
N GLN A 146 -14.65 16.30 -4.68
CA GLN A 146 -13.91 17.13 -5.65
C GLN A 146 -12.73 16.38 -6.27
N LEU A 147 -11.97 15.60 -5.49
CA LEU A 147 -10.88 14.77 -6.02
C LEU A 147 -11.42 13.71 -6.99
N VAL A 148 -12.53 13.05 -6.63
CA VAL A 148 -13.19 12.08 -7.52
C VAL A 148 -13.64 12.76 -8.81
N ALA A 149 -14.33 13.91 -8.74
CA ALA A 149 -14.78 14.64 -9.92
C ALA A 149 -13.61 15.06 -10.83
N ALA A 150 -12.49 15.52 -10.25
CA ALA A 150 -11.30 15.88 -11.02
C ALA A 150 -10.66 14.65 -11.70
N LEU A 151 -10.62 13.51 -11.01
CA LEU A 151 -10.12 12.25 -11.55
C LEU A 151 -11.00 11.73 -12.70
N GLU A 152 -12.33 11.81 -12.57
CA GLU A 152 -13.29 11.43 -13.61
C GLU A 152 -13.24 12.36 -14.83
N ALA A 153 -13.00 13.66 -14.63
CA ALA A 153 -12.92 14.64 -15.70
C ALA A 153 -11.70 14.44 -16.60
N ASP A 154 -10.52 14.24 -16.01
CA ASP A 154 -9.27 13.92 -16.74
C ASP A 154 -8.32 13.13 -15.85
N THR A 155 -8.44 11.81 -15.91
CA THR A 155 -7.59 10.88 -15.15
C THR A 155 -6.10 11.13 -15.37
N LYS A 156 -5.70 11.38 -16.64
CA LYS A 156 -4.28 11.55 -16.97
C LYS A 156 -3.72 12.84 -16.39
N GLN A 157 -4.45 13.95 -16.53
CA GLN A 157 -4.07 15.23 -15.96
C GLN A 157 -3.98 15.14 -14.42
N TYR A 158 -4.97 14.52 -13.80
CA TYR A 158 -5.01 14.33 -12.34
C TYR A 158 -3.79 13.55 -11.83
N LEU A 159 -3.47 12.42 -12.45
CA LEU A 159 -2.31 11.61 -12.08
C LEU A 159 -0.99 12.35 -12.30
N THR A 160 -0.88 13.10 -13.41
CA THR A 160 0.30 13.93 -13.70
C THR A 160 0.52 14.98 -12.63
N ALA A 161 -0.54 15.67 -12.21
CA ALA A 161 -0.47 16.72 -11.20
C ALA A 161 -0.14 16.16 -9.80
N GLY A 162 -0.60 14.94 -9.48
CA GLY A 162 -0.37 14.28 -8.19
C GLY A 162 1.00 13.61 -8.03
N ALA A 163 1.64 13.22 -9.14
CA ALA A 163 2.88 12.45 -9.08
C ALA A 163 4.05 13.12 -8.31
N PRO A 164 4.25 14.45 -8.36
CA PRO A 164 5.27 15.10 -7.55
C PRO A 164 5.11 14.89 -6.04
N SER A 165 3.89 14.74 -5.54
CA SER A 165 3.64 14.47 -4.11
C SER A 165 4.15 13.09 -3.69
N LEU A 166 4.16 12.13 -4.60
CA LEU A 166 4.71 10.79 -4.35
C LEU A 166 6.24 10.82 -4.30
N VAL A 167 6.88 11.39 -5.32
CA VAL A 167 8.33 11.28 -5.51
C VAL A 167 9.13 12.44 -4.92
N GLY A 168 8.47 13.49 -4.45
CA GLY A 168 9.09 14.67 -3.87
C GLY A 168 9.74 15.63 -4.87
N PRO A 169 10.09 16.85 -4.43
CA PRO A 169 10.59 17.90 -5.30
C PRO A 169 12.01 17.63 -5.85
N GLY A 170 12.74 16.70 -5.24
CA GLY A 170 14.10 16.30 -5.67
C GLY A 170 14.13 15.13 -6.64
N ALA A 171 12.98 14.62 -7.07
CA ALA A 171 12.92 13.48 -7.99
C ALA A 171 13.51 13.81 -9.36
N THR A 172 14.22 12.83 -9.94
CA THR A 172 14.69 12.95 -11.33
C THR A 172 13.51 12.80 -12.30
N PRO A 173 13.61 13.36 -13.53
CA PRO A 173 12.61 13.13 -14.56
C PRO A 173 12.30 11.64 -14.79
N GLN A 174 13.31 10.80 -14.76
CA GLN A 174 13.17 9.34 -14.94
C GLN A 174 12.35 8.70 -13.81
N THR A 175 12.55 9.15 -12.56
CA THR A 175 11.77 8.66 -11.41
C THR A 175 10.30 9.04 -11.56
N LEU A 176 10.03 10.28 -12.01
CA LEU A 176 8.69 10.76 -12.24
C LEU A 176 8.01 9.99 -13.39
N GLU A 177 8.71 9.81 -14.52
CA GLU A 177 8.20 9.03 -15.66
C GLU A 177 7.90 7.57 -15.27
N TRP A 178 8.77 6.95 -14.48
CA TRP A 178 8.58 5.59 -13.99
C TRP A 178 7.30 5.46 -13.12
N ALA A 179 7.07 6.41 -12.21
CA ALA A 179 5.85 6.42 -11.40
C ALA A 179 4.59 6.67 -12.25
N LEU A 180 4.66 7.61 -13.20
CA LEU A 180 3.55 7.92 -14.11
C LEU A 180 3.23 6.77 -15.07
N ASP A 181 4.22 6.04 -15.59
CA ASP A 181 3.99 4.88 -16.45
C ASP A 181 3.16 3.80 -15.73
N MET A 182 3.42 3.57 -14.45
CA MET A 182 2.60 2.66 -13.63
C MET A 182 1.19 3.20 -13.44
N ALA A 183 1.07 4.49 -13.10
CA ALA A 183 -0.22 5.12 -12.83
C ALA A 183 -1.14 5.11 -14.08
N TYR A 184 -0.59 5.35 -15.26
CA TYR A 184 -1.36 5.35 -16.50
C TYR A 184 -1.80 3.95 -16.96
N ARG A 185 -1.24 2.88 -16.42
CA ARG A 185 -1.66 1.51 -16.71
C ARG A 185 -2.83 1.05 -15.84
N ALA A 186 -3.11 1.76 -14.76
CA ALA A 186 -4.28 1.47 -13.94
C ALA A 186 -5.58 1.78 -14.69
N ASP A 187 -6.63 1.00 -14.41
CA ASP A 187 -7.95 1.23 -14.97
C ASP A 187 -8.59 2.49 -14.36
N PRO A 188 -9.04 3.48 -15.15
CA PRO A 188 -9.62 4.72 -14.61
C PRO A 188 -10.82 4.49 -13.69
N ALA A 189 -11.70 3.53 -14.02
CA ALA A 189 -12.84 3.22 -13.18
C ALA A 189 -12.43 2.54 -11.87
N ALA A 190 -11.37 1.72 -11.91
CA ALA A 190 -10.78 1.14 -10.70
C ALA A 190 -10.16 2.22 -9.81
N LEU A 191 -9.48 3.21 -10.39
CA LEU A 191 -8.89 4.32 -9.63
C LEU A 191 -9.95 5.11 -8.85
N VAL A 192 -11.09 5.43 -9.48
CA VAL A 192 -12.21 6.10 -8.81
C VAL A 192 -12.77 5.28 -7.66
N LYS A 193 -13.02 3.98 -7.90
CA LYS A 193 -13.57 3.07 -6.88
C LYS A 193 -12.61 2.87 -5.71
N CYS A 194 -11.32 2.73 -5.99
CA CYS A 194 -10.28 2.65 -4.97
C CYS A 194 -10.17 3.95 -4.17
N LEU A 195 -10.25 5.12 -4.82
CA LEU A 195 -10.24 6.42 -4.14
C LEU A 195 -11.40 6.51 -3.15
N ARG A 196 -12.62 6.17 -3.57
CA ARG A 196 -13.77 6.10 -2.66
C ARG A 196 -13.56 5.09 -1.56
N ALA A 197 -13.09 3.89 -1.86
CA ALA A 197 -12.88 2.85 -0.86
C ALA A 197 -11.93 3.31 0.26
N PHE A 198 -10.75 3.87 -0.06
CA PHE A 198 -9.80 4.25 0.99
C PHE A 198 -10.19 5.53 1.73
N THR A 199 -11.00 6.40 1.13
CA THR A 199 -11.48 7.59 1.83
C THR A 199 -12.67 7.30 2.74
N GLU A 200 -13.55 6.38 2.36
CA GLU A 200 -14.81 6.12 3.05
C GLU A 200 -14.76 4.97 4.07
N THR A 201 -13.71 4.14 4.02
CA THR A 201 -13.59 3.01 4.96
C THR A 201 -12.99 3.44 6.29
N ASP A 202 -13.70 3.12 7.36
CA ASP A 202 -13.22 3.27 8.72
C ASP A 202 -12.48 1.99 9.18
N PHE A 203 -11.18 2.12 9.45
CA PHE A 203 -10.32 1.03 9.89
C PHE A 203 -10.05 1.04 11.40
N ARG A 204 -10.68 1.91 12.17
CA ARG A 204 -10.39 2.03 13.61
C ARG A 204 -10.59 0.72 14.36
N SER A 205 -11.65 -0.02 14.02
CA SER A 205 -11.89 -1.34 14.60
C SER A 205 -10.91 -2.40 14.10
N ASP A 206 -10.46 -2.29 12.84
CA ASP A 206 -9.53 -3.26 12.25
C ASP A 206 -8.14 -3.18 12.89
N LEU A 207 -7.64 -1.97 13.15
CA LEU A 207 -6.30 -1.76 13.73
C LEU A 207 -6.14 -2.41 15.10
N GLY A 208 -7.19 -2.41 15.91
CA GLY A 208 -7.20 -3.03 17.24
C GLY A 208 -7.07 -4.57 17.21
N THR A 209 -7.24 -5.21 16.05
CA THR A 209 -7.08 -6.66 15.89
C THR A 209 -5.65 -7.09 15.56
N ILE A 210 -4.74 -6.14 15.34
CA ILE A 210 -3.35 -6.42 14.97
C ILE A 210 -2.52 -6.62 16.22
N GLU A 211 -2.15 -7.88 16.49
CA GLU A 211 -1.37 -8.28 17.67
C GLU A 211 0.09 -8.65 17.35
N VAL A 212 0.47 -8.63 16.07
CA VAL A 212 1.85 -8.94 15.67
C VAL A 212 2.75 -7.70 15.75
N PRO A 213 4.08 -7.87 15.86
CA PRO A 213 5.02 -6.76 15.79
C PRO A 213 4.75 -5.89 14.57
N THR A 214 4.58 -4.59 14.79
CA THR A 214 4.18 -3.62 13.77
C THR A 214 5.12 -2.43 13.74
N LEU A 215 5.57 -2.08 12.53
CA LEU A 215 6.36 -0.88 12.25
C LEU A 215 5.55 0.07 11.38
N ILE A 216 5.52 1.35 11.76
CA ILE A 216 4.90 2.41 10.97
C ILE A 216 6.00 3.37 10.54
N MET A 217 6.11 3.61 9.23
CA MET A 217 7.09 4.51 8.62
C MET A 217 6.36 5.61 7.86
N TYR A 218 6.74 6.87 8.06
CA TYR A 218 6.13 7.99 7.34
C TYR A 218 7.11 9.11 7.08
N GLY A 219 6.86 9.90 6.03
CA GLY A 219 7.62 11.10 5.70
C GLY A 219 7.04 12.34 6.38
N THR A 220 7.90 13.19 6.96
CA THR A 220 7.42 14.41 7.62
C THR A 220 7.01 15.51 6.65
N ALA A 221 7.40 15.41 5.36
CA ALA A 221 6.95 16.29 4.28
C ALA A 221 5.80 15.70 3.43
N ASP A 222 5.17 14.63 3.89
CA ASP A 222 3.96 14.07 3.29
C ASP A 222 2.75 14.99 3.52
N LEU A 223 1.63 14.70 2.87
CA LEU A 223 0.37 15.39 3.11
C LEU A 223 0.04 15.37 4.62
N PRO A 224 -0.40 16.51 5.21
CA PRO A 224 -0.66 16.58 6.65
C PRO A 224 -1.62 15.50 7.15
N MET A 225 -2.62 15.11 6.35
CA MET A 225 -3.52 14.01 6.66
C MET A 225 -2.77 12.68 6.82
N ILE A 226 -1.83 12.37 5.92
CA ILE A 226 -1.08 11.10 5.95
C ILE A 226 -0.12 11.06 7.14
N ALA A 227 0.62 12.16 7.40
CA ALA A 227 1.48 12.26 8.56
C ALA A 227 0.66 12.11 9.87
N GLY A 228 -0.49 12.78 9.98
CA GLY A 228 -1.41 12.62 11.10
C GLY A 228 -1.96 11.20 11.23
N ASN A 229 -2.27 10.56 10.11
CA ASN A 229 -2.72 9.16 10.08
C ASN A 229 -1.66 8.19 10.61
N ALA A 230 -0.37 8.41 10.31
CA ALA A 230 0.71 7.58 10.85
C ALA A 230 0.73 7.58 12.38
N HIS A 231 0.59 8.75 13.00
CA HIS A 231 0.50 8.89 14.46
C HIS A 231 -0.75 8.22 15.03
N ARG A 232 -1.92 8.41 14.39
CA ARG A 232 -3.18 7.78 14.84
C ARG A 232 -3.17 6.26 14.66
N THR A 233 -2.57 5.76 13.57
CA THR A 233 -2.37 4.32 13.36
C THR A 233 -1.47 3.73 14.44
N HIS A 234 -0.37 4.43 14.78
CA HIS A 234 0.51 4.04 15.88
C HIS A 234 -0.22 3.98 17.24
N ALA A 235 -1.03 4.97 17.53
CA ALA A 235 -1.81 5.00 18.75
C ALA A 235 -2.87 3.87 18.82
N ALA A 236 -3.37 3.41 17.68
CA ALA A 236 -4.39 2.35 17.59
C ALA A 236 -3.82 0.93 17.62
N ILE A 237 -2.54 0.72 17.30
CA ILE A 237 -1.90 -0.61 17.31
C ILE A 237 -0.96 -0.73 18.50
N ALA A 238 -1.36 -1.52 19.48
CA ALA A 238 -0.59 -1.70 20.71
C ALA A 238 0.81 -2.27 20.42
N GLY A 239 1.84 -1.70 21.05
CA GLY A 239 3.23 -2.15 20.90
C GLY A 239 3.85 -1.87 19.51
N SER A 240 3.18 -1.14 18.65
CA SER A 240 3.77 -0.73 17.37
C SER A 240 4.93 0.25 17.57
N ARG A 241 5.80 0.38 16.56
CA ARG A 241 6.87 1.37 16.50
C ARG A 241 6.59 2.38 15.40
N LEU A 242 6.87 3.66 15.65
CA LEU A 242 6.71 4.74 14.69
C LEU A 242 8.07 5.34 14.33
N ASP A 243 8.44 5.29 13.06
CA ASP A 243 9.69 5.82 12.53
C ASP A 243 9.39 6.98 11.56
N ALA A 244 9.83 8.19 11.90
CA ALA A 244 9.72 9.38 11.06
C ALA A 244 10.93 9.51 10.11
N TYR A 245 10.65 9.84 8.86
CA TYR A 245 11.62 10.16 7.82
C TYR A 245 11.57 11.66 7.56
N GLU A 246 12.54 12.37 8.12
CA GLU A 246 12.56 13.84 8.11
C GLU A 246 12.70 14.38 6.69
N GLY A 247 11.79 15.25 6.28
CA GLY A 247 11.75 15.85 4.94
C GLY A 247 11.33 14.90 3.81
N ALA A 248 11.05 13.63 4.10
CA ALA A 248 10.64 12.67 3.08
C ALA A 248 9.17 12.88 2.65
N PRO A 249 8.86 12.70 1.35
CA PRO A 249 7.51 12.76 0.80
C PRO A 249 6.74 11.45 1.01
N HIS A 250 5.56 11.33 0.37
CA HIS A 250 4.72 10.12 0.41
C HIS A 250 5.44 8.84 -0.02
N GLY A 251 6.33 8.92 -0.98
CA GLY A 251 7.16 7.82 -1.47
C GLY A 251 8.52 7.72 -0.80
N LEU A 252 8.61 7.82 0.53
CA LEU A 252 9.86 7.73 1.30
C LEU A 252 10.74 6.52 0.93
N PHE A 253 10.15 5.42 0.50
CA PHE A 253 10.88 4.22 0.06
C PHE A 253 11.57 4.39 -1.30
N ILE A 254 11.27 5.48 -2.03
CA ILE A 254 11.92 5.90 -3.27
C ILE A 254 13.03 6.90 -2.94
N THR A 255 12.71 7.94 -2.16
CA THR A 255 13.61 9.06 -1.88
C THR A 255 14.67 8.72 -0.85
N ASP A 256 14.30 8.01 0.20
CA ASP A 256 15.16 7.59 1.31
C ASP A 256 15.46 6.08 1.25
N ARG A 257 15.60 5.56 0.04
CA ARG A 257 15.66 4.14 -0.28
C ARG A 257 16.65 3.36 0.57
N GLU A 258 17.85 3.88 0.78
CA GLU A 258 18.91 3.17 1.53
C GLU A 258 18.52 3.00 2.99
N ARG A 259 18.03 4.06 3.63
CA ARG A 259 17.55 4.04 5.01
C ARG A 259 16.32 3.14 5.14
N PHE A 260 15.35 3.29 4.24
CA PHE A 260 14.13 2.48 4.23
C PHE A 260 14.46 0.99 4.13
N ASN A 261 15.33 0.61 3.20
CA ASN A 261 15.76 -0.77 3.02
C ASN A 261 16.45 -1.34 4.26
N ALA A 262 17.32 -0.56 4.90
CA ALA A 262 18.03 -0.98 6.11
C ALA A 262 17.09 -1.14 7.31
N ASP A 263 16.15 -0.22 7.49
CA ASP A 263 15.18 -0.25 8.59
C ASP A 263 14.18 -1.41 8.41
N LEU A 264 13.69 -1.63 7.20
CA LEU A 264 12.83 -2.77 6.86
C LEU A 264 13.55 -4.11 7.09
N LEU A 265 14.80 -4.24 6.61
CA LEU A 265 15.58 -5.45 6.78
C LEU A 265 15.82 -5.77 8.27
N ARG A 266 16.15 -4.75 9.07
CA ARG A 266 16.33 -4.89 10.51
C ARG A 266 15.04 -5.37 11.18
N PHE A 267 13.92 -4.78 10.82
CA PHE A 267 12.62 -5.16 11.38
C PHE A 267 12.18 -6.56 10.94
N ALA A 268 12.40 -6.95 9.69
CA ALA A 268 12.05 -8.27 9.20
C ALA A 268 12.85 -9.41 9.85
N ARG A 269 14.02 -9.09 10.44
CA ARG A 269 14.90 -10.04 11.15
C ARG A 269 14.74 -10.07 12.67
N SER A 270 13.94 -9.16 13.24
CA SER A 270 13.76 -9.04 14.70
C SER A 270 12.87 -10.11 15.37
#